data_5bb0371b6292b965bb1ef8346392f77e
#
_entry.id   5bb0371b6292b965bb1ef8346392f77e
#
_cell.length_a   1.000
_cell.length_b   1.000
_cell.length_c   1.000
_cell.angle_alpha   90.00
_cell.angle_beta   90.00
_cell.angle_gamma   90.00
#
_symmetry.space_group_name_H-M   'P 1'
#
loop_
_entity.id
_entity.type
_entity.pdbx_description
1 polymer ?
#
loop_
_entity_poly.entity_id
_entity_poly.type
_entity_poly.pdbx_seq_one_letter_code
_entity_poly.pdbx_strand_id
1 'polypeptide(L)'
;MIESLRQPASLMPGRLELPPPPVARPFDVVVTPPGSKSLTNRVLLLAALASGTSQIKGPLVDADDAQRMIHALRVLGAAFEQAPGGELLVTGVNGNWRVPAGGVTLDLNNAGTATRFLAAAALLSDGPVTIDGNGRMRERPIGELGAALSSLGATIRYAGLPGCPPMTVIPPADRAAIGNDVAFPTTQSSQFISALALVAPWLDRGLTMRLEGDVTSASYITMTIRLLENLGVGVRTSADERVIRIPGRAVGTGPPRAFDLVIEPDASGATYFWAAAAMVPGACARVEGLGPDSLQGDAEFPELLAT
;
A
#
# COMPACT_ATOMS: atom_id res chain seq x y z
N MET A 1 3.73 -29.49 -18.37
CA MET A 1 4.71 -28.40 -18.13
C MET A 1 4.10 -27.20 -17.42
N ILE A 2 2.86 -26.82 -17.71
CA ILE A 2 2.13 -25.73 -16.99
C ILE A 2 1.71 -26.19 -15.58
N GLU A 3 1.53 -27.47 -15.35
CA GLU A 3 1.15 -28.04 -14.05
C GLU A 3 2.28 -27.90 -12.98
N SER A 4 3.56 -27.93 -13.39
CA SER A 4 4.68 -27.73 -12.47
C SER A 4 4.80 -26.31 -11.94
N LEU A 5 4.25 -25.30 -12.65
CA LEU A 5 4.25 -23.91 -12.22
C LEU A 5 3.14 -23.59 -11.18
N ARG A 6 2.23 -24.55 -10.93
CA ARG A 6 1.20 -24.44 -9.88
C ARG A 6 1.64 -25.01 -8.53
N GLN A 7 2.84 -25.56 -8.45
CA GLN A 7 3.37 -26.07 -7.18
C GLN A 7 3.88 -24.92 -6.29
N PRO A 8 3.72 -25.04 -4.97
CA PRO A 8 4.34 -24.10 -4.04
C PRO A 8 5.85 -23.97 -4.29
N ALA A 9 6.39 -22.77 -4.16
CA ALA A 9 7.82 -22.52 -4.40
C ALA A 9 8.76 -23.42 -3.59
N SER A 10 8.34 -23.91 -2.42
CA SER A 10 9.05 -24.86 -1.58
C SER A 10 9.19 -26.26 -2.19
N LEU A 11 8.39 -26.59 -3.20
CA LEU A 11 8.41 -27.87 -3.91
C LEU A 11 9.06 -27.77 -5.29
N MET A 12 9.50 -26.57 -5.70
CA MET A 12 10.19 -26.40 -6.98
C MET A 12 11.64 -26.87 -6.87
N PRO A 13 12.16 -27.56 -7.90
CA PRO A 13 13.59 -27.89 -7.95
C PRO A 13 14.43 -26.60 -7.94
N GLY A 14 15.59 -26.63 -7.29
CA GLY A 14 16.48 -25.46 -7.16
C GLY A 14 16.98 -24.89 -8.50
N ARG A 15 16.78 -25.63 -9.60
CA ARG A 15 17.02 -25.20 -10.98
C ARG A 15 15.84 -25.64 -11.84
N LEU A 16 15.10 -24.68 -12.38
CA LEU A 16 14.08 -24.91 -13.39
C LEU A 16 14.74 -24.78 -14.77
N GLU A 17 14.88 -25.88 -15.52
CA GLU A 17 15.25 -25.83 -16.93
C GLU A 17 14.01 -25.50 -17.75
N LEU A 18 13.96 -24.28 -18.27
CA LEU A 18 12.94 -23.91 -19.24
C LEU A 18 13.29 -24.58 -20.58
N PRO A 19 12.35 -25.23 -21.27
CA PRO A 19 12.58 -25.66 -22.64
C PRO A 19 12.90 -24.43 -23.50
N PRO A 20 13.66 -24.60 -24.59
CA PRO A 20 13.83 -23.52 -25.56
C PRO A 20 12.44 -23.00 -25.93
N PRO A 21 12.26 -21.68 -26.05
CA PRO A 21 10.97 -21.13 -26.42
C PRO A 21 10.51 -21.81 -27.73
N PRO A 22 9.30 -22.35 -27.79
CA PRO A 22 8.75 -22.80 -29.07
C PRO A 22 8.83 -21.61 -30.03
N VAL A 23 9.03 -21.89 -31.30
CA VAL A 23 8.94 -20.85 -32.33
C VAL A 23 7.71 -20.00 -32.02
N ALA A 24 7.94 -18.69 -31.80
CA ALA A 24 6.88 -17.79 -31.37
C ALA A 24 5.70 -17.88 -32.35
N ARG A 25 4.60 -18.48 -31.88
CA ARG A 25 3.38 -18.59 -32.67
C ARG A 25 2.42 -17.52 -32.19
N PRO A 26 1.67 -16.87 -33.13
CA PRO A 26 0.62 -15.94 -32.72
C PRO A 26 -0.33 -16.61 -31.73
N PHE A 27 -0.75 -15.85 -30.74
CA PHE A 27 -1.74 -16.26 -29.76
C PHE A 27 -2.78 -15.15 -29.58
N ASP A 28 -3.98 -15.52 -29.20
CA ASP A 28 -5.03 -14.59 -28.78
C ASP A 28 -5.52 -15.07 -27.40
N VAL A 29 -5.32 -14.25 -26.37
CA VAL A 29 -5.67 -14.61 -25.00
C VAL A 29 -6.39 -13.47 -24.31
N VAL A 30 -7.35 -13.86 -23.48
CA VAL A 30 -8.02 -12.99 -22.52
C VAL A 30 -7.57 -13.41 -21.13
N VAL A 31 -7.06 -12.46 -20.34
CA VAL A 31 -6.52 -12.72 -19.01
C VAL A 31 -7.14 -11.79 -17.98
N THR A 32 -7.38 -12.32 -16.79
CA THR A 32 -7.81 -11.54 -15.63
C THR A 32 -6.76 -11.75 -14.54
N PRO A 33 -5.79 -10.81 -14.39
CA PRO A 33 -4.82 -10.88 -13.30
C PRO A 33 -5.52 -10.88 -11.93
N PRO A 34 -4.88 -11.42 -10.88
CA PRO A 34 -5.39 -11.28 -9.53
C PRO A 34 -5.47 -9.81 -9.12
N GLY A 35 -6.20 -9.51 -8.05
CA GLY A 35 -6.33 -8.15 -7.55
C GLY A 35 -4.99 -7.48 -7.25
N SER A 36 -4.90 -6.17 -7.50
CA SER A 36 -3.69 -5.38 -7.31
C SER A 36 -3.19 -5.46 -5.86
N LYS A 37 -1.94 -5.90 -5.68
CA LYS A 37 -1.27 -5.91 -4.37
C LYS A 37 -1.17 -4.50 -3.78
N SER A 38 -0.83 -3.53 -4.61
CA SER A 38 -0.64 -2.15 -4.19
C SER A 38 -1.94 -1.49 -3.73
N LEU A 39 -3.06 -1.75 -4.42
CA LEU A 39 -4.38 -1.29 -4.00
C LEU A 39 -4.87 -2.07 -2.78
N THR A 40 -4.70 -3.39 -2.75
CA THR A 40 -5.10 -4.23 -1.61
C THR A 40 -4.52 -3.70 -0.31
N ASN A 41 -3.20 -3.46 -0.21
CA ASN A 41 -2.60 -2.96 1.01
C ASN A 41 -3.12 -1.58 1.43
N ARG A 42 -3.40 -0.67 0.48
CA ARG A 42 -3.98 0.65 0.75
C ARG A 42 -5.39 0.54 1.29
N VAL A 43 -6.21 -0.23 0.61
CA VAL A 43 -7.63 -0.41 0.94
C VAL A 43 -7.80 -1.12 2.28
N LEU A 44 -6.97 -2.13 2.57
CA LEU A 44 -6.97 -2.81 3.88
C LEU A 44 -6.67 -1.82 5.03
N LEU A 45 -5.68 -0.94 4.86
CA LEU A 45 -5.37 0.07 5.88
C LEU A 45 -6.52 1.07 6.04
N LEU A 46 -7.05 1.60 4.92
CA LEU A 46 -8.14 2.57 4.96
C LEU A 46 -9.41 1.98 5.59
N ALA A 47 -9.77 0.75 5.23
CA ALA A 47 -10.92 0.04 5.81
C ALA A 47 -10.74 -0.24 7.31
N ALA A 48 -9.54 -0.63 7.73
CA ALA A 48 -9.23 -0.85 9.14
C ALA A 48 -9.21 0.44 9.96
N LEU A 49 -8.91 1.58 9.35
CA LEU A 49 -9.00 2.91 9.98
C LEU A 49 -10.40 3.50 9.95
N ALA A 50 -11.27 3.10 9.02
CA ALA A 50 -12.60 3.65 8.85
C ALA A 50 -13.51 3.40 10.06
N SER A 51 -14.66 4.08 10.09
CA SER A 51 -15.72 3.81 11.06
C SER A 51 -16.77 2.90 10.43
N GLY A 52 -17.06 1.74 11.05
CA GLY A 52 -18.02 0.75 10.57
C GLY A 52 -17.38 -0.38 9.77
N THR A 53 -18.16 -1.13 9.00
CA THR A 53 -17.71 -2.32 8.26
C THR A 53 -17.69 -2.03 6.77
N SER A 54 -16.50 -2.10 6.17
CA SER A 54 -16.27 -1.97 4.72
C SER A 54 -16.32 -3.32 4.05
N GLN A 55 -16.79 -3.37 2.78
CA GLN A 55 -16.82 -4.57 1.96
C GLN A 55 -15.84 -4.44 0.79
N ILE A 56 -14.87 -5.36 0.71
CA ILE A 56 -13.83 -5.33 -0.30
C ILE A 56 -13.97 -6.56 -1.20
N LYS A 57 -14.12 -6.34 -2.51
CA LYS A 57 -14.21 -7.40 -3.53
C LYS A 57 -12.88 -7.55 -4.26
N GLY A 58 -12.46 -8.79 -4.47
CA GLY A 58 -11.26 -9.14 -5.23
C GLY A 58 -9.91 -8.74 -4.60
N PRO A 59 -9.76 -8.59 -3.27
CA PRO A 59 -8.46 -8.29 -2.68
C PRO A 59 -7.50 -9.47 -2.83
N LEU A 60 -6.21 -9.18 -3.02
CA LEU A 60 -5.15 -10.19 -3.10
C LEU A 60 -4.77 -10.69 -1.69
N VAL A 61 -5.68 -11.41 -1.03
CA VAL A 61 -5.48 -11.85 0.38
C VAL A 61 -4.52 -13.02 0.55
N ASP A 62 -4.26 -13.80 -0.50
CA ASP A 62 -3.40 -14.98 -0.43
C ASP A 62 -1.90 -14.63 -0.52
N ALA A 63 -1.56 -13.40 -0.89
CA ALA A 63 -0.18 -12.94 -0.91
C ALA A 63 0.36 -12.72 0.52
N ASP A 64 1.62 -13.10 0.80
CA ASP A 64 2.25 -12.92 2.12
C ASP A 64 2.16 -11.47 2.62
N ASP A 65 2.41 -10.49 1.74
CA ASP A 65 2.30 -9.06 2.08
C ASP A 65 0.90 -8.69 2.64
N ALA A 66 -0.17 -9.18 2.00
CA ALA A 66 -1.54 -8.89 2.44
C ALA A 66 -1.90 -9.65 3.73
N GLN A 67 -1.45 -10.89 3.86
CA GLN A 67 -1.65 -11.67 5.09
C GLN A 67 -0.94 -11.02 6.28
N ARG A 68 0.30 -10.53 6.10
CA ARG A 68 1.03 -9.79 7.14
C ARG A 68 0.32 -8.49 7.51
N MET A 69 -0.20 -7.76 6.51
CA MET A 69 -0.99 -6.56 6.74
C MET A 69 -2.25 -6.87 7.54
N ILE A 70 -3.05 -7.86 7.14
CA ILE A 70 -4.28 -8.28 7.84
C ILE A 70 -3.96 -8.71 9.27
N HIS A 71 -2.92 -9.52 9.48
CA HIS A 71 -2.52 -9.94 10.80
C HIS A 71 -2.18 -8.74 11.70
N ALA A 72 -1.36 -7.83 11.22
CA ALA A 72 -0.97 -6.63 11.96
C ALA A 72 -2.18 -5.72 12.28
N LEU A 73 -3.09 -5.54 11.34
CA LEU A 73 -4.29 -4.74 11.54
C LEU A 73 -5.26 -5.38 12.55
N ARG A 74 -5.33 -6.73 12.60
CA ARG A 74 -6.07 -7.45 13.67
C ARG A 74 -5.44 -7.23 15.04
N VAL A 75 -4.12 -7.27 15.13
CA VAL A 75 -3.40 -6.97 16.37
C VAL A 75 -3.67 -5.55 16.86
N LEU A 76 -3.86 -4.61 15.92
CA LEU A 76 -4.22 -3.21 16.21
C LEU A 76 -5.73 -2.99 16.45
N GLY A 77 -6.54 -4.05 16.39
CA GLY A 77 -7.95 -4.04 16.82
C GLY A 77 -8.99 -4.06 15.70
N ALA A 78 -8.60 -4.06 14.42
CA ALA A 78 -9.55 -4.22 13.32
C ALA A 78 -10.03 -5.69 13.20
N ALA A 79 -11.29 -5.91 12.80
CA ALA A 79 -11.82 -7.24 12.55
C ALA A 79 -11.91 -7.52 11.05
N PHE A 80 -11.63 -8.78 10.68
CA PHE A 80 -11.64 -9.25 9.29
C PHE A 80 -12.42 -10.55 9.20
N GLU A 81 -13.45 -10.57 8.36
CA GLU A 81 -14.32 -11.71 8.11
C GLU A 81 -14.47 -11.93 6.61
N GLN A 82 -14.59 -13.17 6.18
CA GLN A 82 -14.90 -13.49 4.79
C GLN A 82 -16.41 -13.72 4.67
N ALA A 83 -17.05 -12.94 3.80
CA ALA A 83 -18.47 -13.13 3.49
C ALA A 83 -18.70 -14.41 2.67
N PRO A 84 -19.92 -15.00 2.71
CA PRO A 84 -20.25 -16.18 1.89
C PRO A 84 -20.04 -16.00 0.39
N GLY A 85 -20.10 -14.76 -0.12
CA GLY A 85 -19.84 -14.39 -1.51
C GLY A 85 -18.36 -14.25 -1.87
N GLY A 86 -17.44 -14.43 -0.90
CA GLY A 86 -16.00 -14.33 -1.09
C GLY A 86 -15.42 -12.92 -0.85
N GLU A 87 -16.28 -11.94 -0.57
CA GLU A 87 -15.84 -10.59 -0.22
C GLU A 87 -15.20 -10.58 1.16
N LEU A 88 -14.25 -9.65 1.37
CA LEU A 88 -13.63 -9.40 2.65
C LEU A 88 -14.37 -8.27 3.36
N LEU A 89 -14.93 -8.56 4.54
CA LEU A 89 -15.53 -7.58 5.43
C LEU A 89 -14.48 -7.12 6.43
N VAL A 90 -14.31 -5.80 6.54
CA VAL A 90 -13.34 -5.18 7.44
C VAL A 90 -14.05 -4.20 8.36
N THR A 91 -14.12 -4.52 9.65
CA THR A 91 -14.64 -3.60 10.67
C THR A 91 -13.50 -2.79 11.24
N GLY A 92 -13.53 -1.49 10.99
CA GLY A 92 -12.45 -0.57 11.35
C GLY A 92 -12.60 0.01 12.75
N VAL A 93 -11.54 0.69 13.21
CA VAL A 93 -11.39 1.22 14.58
C VAL A 93 -11.59 2.74 14.67
N ASN A 94 -12.09 3.38 13.62
CA ASN A 94 -12.30 4.84 13.56
C ASN A 94 -11.02 5.64 13.90
N GLY A 95 -9.87 5.22 13.34
CA GLY A 95 -8.59 5.89 13.51
C GLY A 95 -7.98 5.81 14.92
N ASN A 96 -8.36 4.83 15.73
CA ASN A 96 -7.87 4.67 17.10
C ASN A 96 -7.30 3.28 17.31
N TRP A 97 -6.00 3.12 17.06
CA TRP A 97 -5.31 1.89 17.43
C TRP A 97 -5.12 1.81 18.93
N ARG A 98 -5.64 0.75 19.54
CA ARG A 98 -5.45 0.47 20.94
C ARG A 98 -4.36 -0.58 21.11
N VAL A 99 -3.29 -0.21 21.83
CA VAL A 99 -2.16 -1.09 22.07
C VAL A 99 -1.95 -1.28 23.58
N PRO A 100 -1.40 -2.41 24.04
CA PRO A 100 -1.04 -2.61 25.45
C PRO A 100 -0.09 -1.50 25.94
N ALA A 101 -0.11 -1.20 27.24
CA ALA A 101 0.75 -0.18 27.85
C ALA A 101 2.26 -0.38 27.58
N GLY A 102 2.69 -1.64 27.39
CA GLY A 102 4.06 -1.98 27.01
C GLY A 102 4.36 -1.85 25.51
N GLY A 103 3.37 -1.44 24.72
CA GLY A 103 3.47 -1.41 23.27
C GLY A 103 3.20 -2.76 22.60
N VAL A 104 3.29 -2.77 21.28
CA VAL A 104 3.11 -3.96 20.44
C VAL A 104 4.19 -4.06 19.38
N THR A 105 4.59 -5.28 19.03
CA THR A 105 5.49 -5.54 17.90
C THR A 105 4.71 -6.19 16.76
N LEU A 106 4.82 -5.62 15.57
CA LEU A 106 4.24 -6.11 14.33
C LEU A 106 5.34 -6.75 13.48
N ASP A 107 5.31 -8.08 13.38
CA ASP A 107 6.21 -8.82 12.47
C ASP A 107 5.61 -8.86 11.06
N LEU A 108 6.24 -8.14 10.16
CA LEU A 108 5.80 -7.97 8.77
C LEU A 108 6.62 -8.79 7.78
N ASN A 109 7.47 -9.72 8.25
CA ASN A 109 8.34 -10.55 7.40
C ASN A 109 9.11 -9.66 6.39
N ASN A 110 8.88 -9.81 5.09
CA ASN A 110 9.47 -8.97 4.05
C ASN A 110 8.44 -8.05 3.35
N ALA A 111 7.28 -7.82 3.95
CA ALA A 111 6.18 -7.03 3.39
C ALA A 111 6.50 -5.51 3.43
N GLY A 112 7.22 -5.04 2.41
CA GLY A 112 7.74 -3.67 2.37
C GLY A 112 6.67 -2.58 2.43
N THR A 113 5.56 -2.73 1.72
CA THR A 113 4.46 -1.77 1.71
C THR A 113 3.77 -1.71 3.08
N ALA A 114 3.44 -2.87 3.66
CA ALA A 114 2.84 -2.94 4.98
C ALA A 114 3.72 -2.29 6.06
N THR A 115 5.04 -2.52 6.01
CA THR A 115 6.02 -1.92 6.92
C THR A 115 5.95 -0.40 6.93
N ARG A 116 5.91 0.25 5.75
CA ARG A 116 5.86 1.71 5.63
C ARG A 116 4.50 2.26 6.04
N PHE A 117 3.44 1.62 5.61
CA PHE A 117 2.08 2.05 5.89
C PHE A 117 1.75 1.95 7.39
N LEU A 118 2.10 0.84 8.03
CA LEU A 118 1.86 0.65 9.46
C LEU A 118 2.78 1.51 10.33
N ALA A 119 3.99 1.82 9.88
CA ALA A 119 4.85 2.78 10.56
C ALA A 119 4.20 4.17 10.63
N ALA A 120 3.61 4.67 9.54
CA ALA A 120 2.86 5.92 9.55
C ALA A 120 1.56 5.80 10.38
N ALA A 121 0.84 4.68 10.25
CA ALA A 121 -0.38 4.43 10.99
C ALA A 121 -0.18 4.37 12.51
N ALA A 122 1.04 4.05 12.98
CA ALA A 122 1.40 4.08 14.39
C ALA A 122 1.24 5.47 15.04
N LEU A 123 1.22 6.57 14.26
CA LEU A 123 0.83 7.89 14.79
C LEU A 123 -0.57 7.92 15.41
N LEU A 124 -1.44 7.01 15.00
CA LEU A 124 -2.83 6.92 15.45
C LEU A 124 -3.01 5.96 16.64
N SER A 125 -1.92 5.40 17.19
CA SER A 125 -1.97 4.52 18.37
C SER A 125 -1.98 5.31 19.68
N ASP A 126 -2.41 4.65 20.74
CA ASP A 126 -2.38 5.17 22.10
C ASP A 126 -1.11 4.72 22.88
N GLY A 127 -0.17 4.07 22.20
CA GLY A 127 1.08 3.60 22.79
C GLY A 127 2.12 3.21 21.75
N PRO A 128 3.30 2.70 22.15
CA PRO A 128 4.39 2.36 21.26
C PRO A 128 4.05 1.22 20.31
N VAL A 129 4.40 1.38 19.02
CA VAL A 129 4.30 0.32 18.02
C VAL A 129 5.67 0.07 17.42
N THR A 130 6.16 -1.16 17.54
CA THR A 130 7.42 -1.60 16.93
C THR A 130 7.11 -2.32 15.62
N ILE A 131 7.74 -1.86 14.56
CA ILE A 131 7.66 -2.44 13.22
C ILE A 131 8.92 -3.27 13.01
N ASP A 132 8.77 -4.56 12.76
CA ASP A 132 9.86 -5.50 12.55
C ASP A 132 9.57 -6.44 11.36
N GLY A 133 10.51 -7.31 11.04
CA GLY A 133 10.41 -8.33 10.03
C GLY A 133 11.62 -9.23 10.00
N ASN A 134 11.79 -9.96 8.90
CA ASN A 134 12.92 -10.87 8.74
C ASN A 134 14.26 -10.13 8.55
N GLY A 135 15.38 -10.88 8.48
CA GLY A 135 16.71 -10.31 8.29
C GLY A 135 16.81 -9.36 7.09
N ARG A 136 16.12 -9.67 5.98
CA ARG A 136 16.11 -8.80 4.80
C ARG A 136 15.35 -7.49 5.03
N MET A 137 14.27 -7.52 5.80
CA MET A 137 13.53 -6.30 6.16
C MET A 137 14.36 -5.38 7.05
N ARG A 138 15.16 -5.94 7.95
CA ARG A 138 16.05 -5.18 8.86
C ARG A 138 17.22 -4.49 8.16
N GLU A 139 17.41 -4.72 6.85
CA GLU A 139 18.38 -4.02 6.00
C GLU A 139 17.72 -2.95 5.11
N ARG A 140 16.39 -2.91 5.04
CA ARG A 140 15.68 -2.00 4.13
C ARG A 140 15.49 -0.63 4.75
N PRO A 141 15.85 0.46 4.04
CA PRO A 141 15.77 1.81 4.58
C PRO A 141 14.31 2.23 4.85
N ILE A 142 14.11 2.85 6.02
CA ILE A 142 12.86 3.49 6.46
C ILE A 142 13.16 4.82 7.16
N GLY A 143 14.42 5.25 7.17
CA GLY A 143 14.89 6.40 7.92
C GLY A 143 14.23 7.72 7.52
N GLU A 144 13.97 7.94 6.22
CA GLU A 144 13.25 9.15 5.76
C GLU A 144 11.84 9.23 6.34
N LEU A 145 11.10 8.10 6.36
CA LEU A 145 9.80 8.06 7.02
C LEU A 145 9.93 8.30 8.52
N GLY A 146 10.94 7.71 9.16
CA GLY A 146 11.22 7.96 10.58
C GLY A 146 11.50 9.43 10.88
N ALA A 147 12.27 10.13 10.04
CA ALA A 147 12.52 11.56 10.15
C ALA A 147 11.22 12.38 9.97
N ALA A 148 10.40 12.02 8.97
CA ALA A 148 9.10 12.65 8.75
C ALA A 148 8.16 12.47 9.96
N LEU A 149 8.10 11.26 10.53
CA LEU A 149 7.31 10.98 11.74
C LEU A 149 7.84 11.76 12.96
N SER A 150 9.15 11.89 13.08
CA SER A 150 9.76 12.70 14.14
C SER A 150 9.44 14.19 14.00
N SER A 151 9.42 14.74 12.78
CA SER A 151 9.03 16.14 12.54
C SER A 151 7.55 16.39 12.87
N LEU A 152 6.72 15.34 12.80
CA LEU A 152 5.31 15.38 13.24
C LEU A 152 5.15 15.17 14.75
N GLY A 153 6.22 15.01 15.51
CA GLY A 153 6.21 14.92 16.96
C GLY A 153 6.30 13.51 17.54
N ALA A 154 6.42 12.47 16.72
CA ALA A 154 6.64 11.13 17.23
C ALA A 154 8.09 10.93 17.71
N THR A 155 8.29 10.09 18.72
CA THR A 155 9.63 9.62 19.09
C THR A 155 9.92 8.33 18.32
N ILE A 156 11.04 8.31 17.59
CA ILE A 156 11.48 7.15 16.81
C ILE A 156 12.70 6.51 17.46
N ARG A 157 12.66 5.17 17.59
CA ARG A 157 13.79 4.39 18.09
C ARG A 157 14.09 3.25 17.13
N TYR A 158 15.36 3.01 16.86
CA TYR A 158 15.86 1.87 16.08
C TYR A 158 16.59 0.91 17.00
N ALA A 159 16.18 -0.37 17.00
CA ALA A 159 16.82 -1.38 17.85
C ALA A 159 18.03 -2.07 17.19
N GLY A 160 18.21 -1.88 15.89
CA GLY A 160 19.30 -2.45 15.10
C GLY A 160 20.04 -1.39 14.30
N LEU A 161 20.14 -1.60 12.97
CA LEU A 161 20.78 -0.66 12.06
C LEU A 161 20.01 0.67 12.04
N PRO A 162 20.66 1.82 12.26
CA PRO A 162 20.02 3.13 12.20
C PRO A 162 19.29 3.34 10.86
N GLY A 163 18.05 3.81 10.92
CA GLY A 163 17.22 4.03 9.74
C GLY A 163 16.63 2.76 9.11
N CYS A 164 16.74 1.62 9.77
CA CYS A 164 16.14 0.34 9.35
C CYS A 164 15.33 -0.29 10.48
N PRO A 165 14.36 -1.20 10.20
CA PRO A 165 13.70 -1.98 11.24
C PRO A 165 14.70 -2.84 12.04
N PRO A 166 14.41 -3.19 13.31
CA PRO A 166 13.20 -2.86 14.05
C PRO A 166 13.11 -1.38 14.40
N MET A 167 11.99 -0.76 14.07
CA MET A 167 11.71 0.65 14.34
C MET A 167 10.50 0.79 15.26
N THR A 168 10.68 1.44 16.41
CA THR A 168 9.57 1.76 17.31
C THR A 168 9.12 3.19 17.09
N VAL A 169 7.82 3.36 16.82
CA VAL A 169 7.14 4.65 16.74
C VAL A 169 6.37 4.85 18.04
N ILE A 170 6.64 5.95 18.72
CA ILE A 170 5.94 6.37 19.94
C ILE A 170 5.25 7.70 19.60
N PRO A 171 3.91 7.71 19.42
CA PRO A 171 3.18 8.93 19.11
C PRO A 171 3.20 9.90 20.29
N PRO A 172 2.95 11.20 20.09
CA PRO A 172 2.69 12.14 21.17
C PRO A 172 1.53 11.66 22.03
N ALA A 173 1.61 11.86 23.35
CA ALA A 173 0.55 11.50 24.29
C ALA A 173 -0.76 12.28 24.00
N ASP A 174 -0.63 13.52 23.56
CA ASP A 174 -1.75 14.33 23.05
C ASP A 174 -1.72 14.34 21.53
N ARG A 175 -2.76 13.81 20.90
CA ARG A 175 -2.91 13.79 19.44
C ARG A 175 -2.96 15.20 18.82
N ALA A 176 -3.47 16.19 19.54
CA ALA A 176 -3.47 17.57 19.06
C ALA A 176 -2.06 18.14 18.89
N ALA A 177 -1.06 17.52 19.54
CA ALA A 177 0.36 17.90 19.38
C ALA A 177 0.99 17.32 18.10
N ILE A 178 0.31 16.40 17.38
CA ILE A 178 0.82 15.89 16.11
C ILE A 178 0.89 17.04 15.10
N GLY A 179 2.07 17.22 14.49
CA GLY A 179 2.30 18.22 13.45
C GLY A 179 1.43 17.99 12.21
N ASN A 180 1.32 19.01 11.38
CA ASN A 180 0.51 18.95 10.16
C ASN A 180 1.24 19.44 8.90
N ASP A 181 2.54 19.60 8.98
CA ASP A 181 3.41 19.98 7.85
C ASP A 181 4.67 19.11 7.85
N VAL A 182 5.03 18.54 6.71
CA VAL A 182 6.23 17.72 6.54
C VAL A 182 6.85 18.01 5.18
N ALA A 183 8.19 18.13 5.16
CA ALA A 183 8.95 18.27 3.94
C ALA A 183 9.73 16.99 3.65
N PHE A 184 9.80 16.64 2.36
CA PHE A 184 10.66 15.59 1.84
C PHE A 184 11.71 16.24 0.93
N PRO A 185 12.93 16.53 1.45
CA PRO A 185 14.00 17.15 0.67
C PRO A 185 14.43 16.27 -0.51
N THR A 186 14.45 14.97 -0.29
CA THR A 186 14.62 13.92 -1.31
C THR A 186 13.68 12.78 -0.93
N THR A 187 13.30 11.95 -1.89
CA THR A 187 12.59 10.74 -1.52
C THR A 187 13.09 9.54 -2.33
N GLN A 188 13.55 8.54 -1.61
CA GLN A 188 13.96 7.26 -2.19
C GLN A 188 12.77 6.35 -2.48
N SER A 189 11.58 6.70 -1.95
CA SER A 189 10.40 5.85 -2.10
C SER A 189 9.08 6.62 -1.97
N SER A 190 8.25 6.55 -3.02
CA SER A 190 6.86 7.02 -2.99
C SER A 190 6.01 6.39 -1.87
N GLN A 191 6.45 5.25 -1.32
CA GLN A 191 5.75 4.59 -0.21
C GLN A 191 5.73 5.45 1.06
N PHE A 192 6.74 6.29 1.32
CA PHE A 192 6.78 7.16 2.50
C PHE A 192 5.71 8.25 2.42
N ILE A 193 5.57 8.87 1.24
CA ILE A 193 4.56 9.88 0.96
C ILE A 193 3.16 9.24 1.02
N SER A 194 2.98 8.10 0.33
CA SER A 194 1.73 7.34 0.36
C SER A 194 1.33 6.92 1.77
N ALA A 195 2.28 6.49 2.60
CA ALA A 195 2.02 6.08 3.98
C ALA A 195 1.43 7.21 4.82
N LEU A 196 2.02 8.41 4.73
CA LEU A 196 1.53 9.60 5.43
C LEU A 196 0.20 10.09 4.84
N ALA A 197 0.04 10.05 3.51
CA ALA A 197 -1.21 10.42 2.85
C ALA A 197 -2.39 9.56 3.35
N LEU A 198 -2.19 8.24 3.48
CA LEU A 198 -3.23 7.31 3.93
C LEU A 198 -3.70 7.56 5.35
N VAL A 199 -2.86 8.09 6.24
CA VAL A 199 -3.24 8.33 7.64
C VAL A 199 -3.70 9.77 7.91
N ALA A 200 -3.35 10.69 7.01
CA ALA A 200 -3.62 12.12 7.14
C ALA A 200 -5.10 12.46 7.45
N PRO A 201 -6.11 11.80 6.85
CA PRO A 201 -7.52 12.09 7.16
C PRO A 201 -7.90 11.87 8.63
N TRP A 202 -7.17 11.03 9.37
CA TRP A 202 -7.43 10.76 10.79
C TRP A 202 -6.61 11.62 11.74
N LEU A 203 -5.69 12.45 11.24
CA LEU A 203 -5.02 13.49 12.03
C LEU A 203 -5.98 14.66 12.25
N ASP A 204 -5.93 15.32 13.39
CA ASP A 204 -6.88 16.40 13.73
C ASP A 204 -6.82 17.54 12.71
N ARG A 205 -5.62 17.98 12.34
CA ARG A 205 -5.38 19.08 11.38
C ARG A 205 -5.10 18.61 9.95
N GLY A 206 -5.13 17.28 9.69
CA GLY A 206 -4.70 16.72 8.42
C GLY A 206 -3.19 16.87 8.20
N LEU A 207 -2.76 16.90 6.94
CA LEU A 207 -1.35 16.95 6.61
C LEU A 207 -1.09 17.77 5.34
N THR A 208 -0.06 18.60 5.37
CA THR A 208 0.56 19.23 4.20
C THR A 208 1.92 18.56 3.98
N MET A 209 2.13 17.99 2.81
CA MET A 209 3.40 17.38 2.40
C MET A 209 4.05 18.23 1.31
N ARG A 210 5.34 18.54 1.47
CA ARG A 210 6.15 19.30 0.50
C ARG A 210 7.20 18.39 -0.08
N LEU A 211 7.21 18.24 -1.41
CA LEU A 211 8.14 17.40 -2.16
C LEU A 211 9.19 18.31 -2.81
N GLU A 212 10.37 18.42 -2.20
CA GLU A 212 11.39 19.39 -2.62
C GLU A 212 12.35 18.80 -3.67
N GLY A 213 12.55 17.48 -3.65
CA GLY A 213 13.42 16.76 -4.58
C GLY A 213 12.68 15.96 -5.65
N ASP A 214 13.42 15.12 -6.37
CA ASP A 214 12.84 14.20 -7.34
C ASP A 214 12.01 13.13 -6.64
N VAL A 215 10.88 12.81 -7.23
CA VAL A 215 9.93 11.81 -6.69
C VAL A 215 10.04 10.53 -7.50
N THR A 216 10.55 9.49 -6.87
CA THR A 216 10.60 8.15 -7.48
C THR A 216 9.20 7.53 -7.50
N SER A 217 8.79 6.99 -8.63
CA SER A 217 7.52 6.26 -8.79
C SER A 217 6.29 7.11 -8.40
N ALA A 218 6.17 8.31 -8.95
CA ALA A 218 5.08 9.27 -8.67
C ALA A 218 3.69 8.67 -8.90
N SER A 219 3.52 7.73 -9.85
CA SER A 219 2.26 7.05 -10.15
C SER A 219 1.62 6.39 -8.92
N TYR A 220 2.42 5.90 -7.96
CA TYR A 220 1.90 5.33 -6.71
C TYR A 220 1.41 6.39 -5.71
N ILE A 221 1.91 7.63 -5.80
CA ILE A 221 1.37 8.76 -5.03
C ILE A 221 0.04 9.15 -5.63
N THR A 222 -0.02 9.30 -6.96
CA THR A 222 -1.25 9.59 -7.70
C THR A 222 -2.33 8.54 -7.42
N MET A 223 -1.98 7.24 -7.45
CA MET A 223 -2.86 6.14 -7.04
C MET A 223 -3.44 6.36 -5.64
N THR A 224 -2.61 6.77 -4.69
CA THR A 224 -3.04 7.00 -3.30
C THR A 224 -3.96 8.20 -3.19
N ILE A 225 -3.65 9.30 -3.87
CA ILE A 225 -4.48 10.52 -3.90
C ILE A 225 -5.84 10.21 -4.52
N ARG A 226 -5.88 9.62 -5.72
CA ARG A 226 -7.14 9.27 -6.40
C ARG A 226 -7.99 8.29 -5.58
N LEU A 227 -7.36 7.33 -4.89
CA LEU A 227 -8.09 6.44 -3.99
C LEU A 227 -8.73 7.20 -2.82
N LEU A 228 -8.03 8.15 -2.21
CA LEU A 228 -8.57 8.99 -1.14
C LEU A 228 -9.71 9.88 -1.65
N GLU A 229 -9.57 10.47 -2.83
CA GLU A 229 -10.61 11.29 -3.50
C GLU A 229 -11.86 10.46 -3.80
N ASN A 230 -11.71 9.24 -4.30
CA ASN A 230 -12.81 8.31 -4.54
C ASN A 230 -13.55 7.93 -3.24
N LEU A 231 -12.87 7.99 -2.10
CA LEU A 231 -13.47 7.79 -0.78
C LEU A 231 -13.98 9.10 -0.13
N GLY A 232 -14.04 10.20 -0.89
CA GLY A 232 -14.61 11.48 -0.49
C GLY A 232 -13.66 12.38 0.30
N VAL A 233 -12.37 12.09 0.37
CA VAL A 233 -11.37 12.96 1.00
C VAL A 233 -11.01 14.09 0.04
N GLY A 234 -11.19 15.33 0.45
CA GLY A 234 -10.91 16.52 -0.37
C GLY A 234 -9.41 16.82 -0.49
N VAL A 235 -8.64 15.99 -1.18
CA VAL A 235 -7.21 16.22 -1.39
C VAL A 235 -7.00 17.41 -2.32
N ARG A 236 -5.97 18.21 -2.08
CA ARG A 236 -5.57 19.33 -2.94
C ARG A 236 -4.08 19.21 -3.26
N THR A 237 -3.77 19.19 -4.54
CA THR A 237 -2.38 19.17 -5.04
C THR A 237 -2.08 20.50 -5.73
N SER A 238 -0.88 21.06 -5.54
CA SER A 238 -0.43 22.23 -6.30
C SER A 238 -0.24 21.89 -7.78
N ALA A 239 -0.26 22.91 -8.65
CA ALA A 239 -0.14 22.71 -10.11
C ALA A 239 1.17 22.03 -10.53
N ASP A 240 2.23 22.18 -9.74
CA ASP A 240 3.53 21.53 -9.93
C ASP A 240 3.67 20.19 -9.22
N GLU A 241 2.55 19.71 -8.61
CA GLU A 241 2.48 18.47 -7.82
C GLU A 241 3.47 18.37 -6.63
N ARG A 242 4.06 19.51 -6.24
CA ARG A 242 5.06 19.56 -5.17
C ARG A 242 4.46 19.74 -3.77
N VAL A 243 3.20 20.15 -3.68
CA VAL A 243 2.52 20.32 -2.39
C VAL A 243 1.21 19.56 -2.41
N ILE A 244 1.08 18.61 -1.49
CA ILE A 244 -0.12 17.78 -1.31
C ILE A 244 -0.74 18.17 0.03
N ARG A 245 -2.02 18.58 0.04
CA ARG A 245 -2.78 18.92 1.25
C ARG A 245 -3.95 17.98 1.41
N ILE A 246 -3.99 17.30 2.55
CA ILE A 246 -5.03 16.34 2.90
C ILE A 246 -5.72 16.84 4.16
N PRO A 247 -7.05 17.10 4.13
CA PRO A 247 -7.77 17.58 5.29
C PRO A 247 -7.83 16.51 6.38
N GLY A 248 -7.85 16.94 7.64
CA GLY A 248 -7.98 16.08 8.80
C GLY A 248 -9.41 15.96 9.30
N ARG A 249 -9.59 15.24 10.43
CA ARG A 249 -10.92 15.00 11.00
C ARG A 249 -11.64 16.25 11.50
N ALA A 250 -10.92 17.29 11.84
CA ALA A 250 -11.49 18.59 12.28
C ALA A 250 -11.78 19.53 11.12
N VAL A 251 -11.38 19.19 9.89
CA VAL A 251 -11.45 20.06 8.72
C VAL A 251 -12.01 19.29 7.52
N GLY A 252 -12.96 19.87 6.81
CA GLY A 252 -13.51 19.27 5.58
C GLY A 252 -14.53 18.18 5.85
N THR A 253 -14.56 17.16 4.97
CA THR A 253 -15.53 16.05 5.04
C THR A 253 -15.20 15.02 6.12
N GLY A 254 -14.06 15.16 6.77
CA GLY A 254 -13.53 14.18 7.74
C GLY A 254 -12.93 12.94 7.08
N PRO A 255 -12.49 11.97 7.90
CA PRO A 255 -11.92 10.72 7.41
C PRO A 255 -12.99 9.84 6.74
N PRO A 256 -12.58 8.91 5.85
CA PRO A 256 -13.47 7.93 5.25
C PRO A 256 -14.28 7.16 6.30
N ARG A 257 -15.56 6.98 6.03
CA ARG A 257 -16.41 6.01 6.72
C ARG A 257 -16.26 4.65 6.06
N ALA A 258 -16.96 3.64 6.57
CA ALA A 258 -17.07 2.35 5.89
C ALA A 258 -17.50 2.53 4.41
N PHE A 259 -16.93 1.71 3.54
CA PHE A 259 -17.11 1.82 2.09
C PHE A 259 -17.12 0.44 1.44
N ASP A 260 -17.72 0.37 0.26
CA ASP A 260 -17.67 -0.80 -0.62
C ASP A 260 -16.73 -0.50 -1.78
N LEU A 261 -15.78 -1.39 -2.06
CA LEU A 261 -14.80 -1.20 -3.11
C LEU A 261 -14.42 -2.52 -3.79
N VAL A 262 -14.29 -2.47 -5.11
CA VAL A 262 -13.74 -3.56 -5.91
C VAL A 262 -12.28 -3.25 -6.20
N ILE A 263 -11.38 -4.18 -5.87
CA ILE A 263 -9.96 -4.05 -6.20
C ILE A 263 -9.78 -4.37 -7.69
N GLU A 264 -9.17 -3.44 -8.42
CA GLU A 264 -8.78 -3.65 -9.81
C GLU A 264 -7.79 -4.81 -9.95
N PRO A 265 -7.78 -5.53 -11.08
CA PRO A 265 -6.71 -6.46 -11.42
C PRO A 265 -5.33 -5.78 -11.36
N ASP A 266 -4.30 -6.55 -11.07
CA ASP A 266 -2.92 -6.03 -10.95
C ASP A 266 -2.36 -5.62 -12.32
N ALA A 267 -2.27 -4.30 -12.56
CA ALA A 267 -1.75 -3.77 -13.81
C ALA A 267 -0.25 -4.07 -13.99
N SER A 268 0.54 -4.10 -12.90
CA SER A 268 1.95 -4.51 -12.96
C SER A 268 2.09 -5.95 -13.44
N GLY A 269 1.21 -6.86 -12.95
CA GLY A 269 1.13 -8.24 -13.45
C GLY A 269 0.66 -8.32 -14.90
N ALA A 270 -0.24 -7.43 -15.32
CA ALA A 270 -0.75 -7.36 -16.68
C ALA A 270 0.34 -7.01 -17.72
N THR A 271 1.34 -6.22 -17.33
CA THR A 271 2.43 -5.81 -18.25
C THR A 271 3.15 -6.99 -18.87
N TYR A 272 3.26 -8.13 -18.18
CA TYR A 272 3.89 -9.33 -18.74
C TYR A 272 3.14 -9.89 -19.95
N PHE A 273 1.81 -9.86 -19.93
CA PHE A 273 0.97 -10.36 -21.01
C PHE A 273 1.00 -9.42 -22.21
N TRP A 274 0.92 -8.11 -21.98
CA TRP A 274 1.03 -7.10 -23.02
C TRP A 274 2.42 -7.10 -23.67
N ALA A 275 3.49 -7.18 -22.89
CA ALA A 275 4.85 -7.28 -23.40
C ALA A 275 5.03 -8.57 -24.23
N ALA A 276 4.51 -9.71 -23.78
CA ALA A 276 4.57 -10.95 -24.55
C ALA A 276 3.85 -10.83 -25.90
N ALA A 277 2.67 -10.20 -25.94
CA ALA A 277 1.94 -9.98 -27.18
C ALA A 277 2.70 -9.03 -28.13
N ALA A 278 3.29 -7.96 -27.60
CA ALA A 278 4.07 -7.00 -28.41
C ALA A 278 5.33 -7.63 -29.04
N MET A 279 5.91 -8.65 -28.40
CA MET A 279 7.09 -9.35 -28.92
C MET A 279 6.79 -10.41 -29.99
N VAL A 280 5.53 -10.80 -30.17
CA VAL A 280 5.15 -11.90 -31.08
C VAL A 280 4.24 -11.36 -32.19
N PRO A 281 4.70 -11.32 -33.46
CA PRO A 281 3.90 -10.84 -34.58
C PRO A 281 2.55 -11.57 -34.69
N GLY A 282 1.46 -10.81 -34.73
CA GLY A 282 0.10 -11.32 -34.84
C GLY A 282 -0.48 -11.87 -33.52
N ALA A 283 0.21 -11.74 -32.39
CA ALA A 283 -0.33 -12.06 -31.08
C ALA A 283 -1.21 -10.94 -30.52
N CYS A 284 -2.16 -11.30 -29.68
CA CYS A 284 -3.05 -10.40 -28.96
C CYS A 284 -3.19 -10.85 -27.51
N ALA A 285 -3.08 -9.91 -26.57
CA ALA A 285 -3.42 -10.14 -25.15
C ALA A 285 -4.40 -9.07 -24.68
N ARG A 286 -5.56 -9.50 -24.26
CA ARG A 286 -6.61 -8.65 -23.71
C ARG A 286 -6.67 -8.86 -22.21
N VAL A 287 -6.58 -7.79 -21.44
CA VAL A 287 -6.68 -7.83 -19.96
C VAL A 287 -8.03 -7.29 -19.55
N GLU A 288 -8.83 -8.12 -18.86
CA GLU A 288 -10.13 -7.71 -18.35
C GLU A 288 -10.02 -6.97 -17.03
N GLY A 289 -10.92 -6.01 -16.80
CA GLY A 289 -11.05 -5.26 -15.55
C GLY A 289 -10.04 -4.12 -15.38
N LEU A 290 -9.21 -3.85 -16.39
CA LEU A 290 -8.39 -2.64 -16.47
C LEU A 290 -8.87 -1.75 -17.62
N GLY A 291 -8.96 -0.46 -17.36
CA GLY A 291 -9.40 0.53 -18.34
C GLY A 291 -8.68 1.87 -18.16
N PRO A 292 -9.02 2.88 -18.96
CA PRO A 292 -8.38 4.19 -18.94
C PRO A 292 -8.56 4.92 -17.59
N ASP A 293 -9.58 4.56 -16.83
CA ASP A 293 -9.86 5.15 -15.52
C ASP A 293 -9.16 4.40 -14.36
N SER A 294 -8.30 3.41 -14.66
CA SER A 294 -7.55 2.67 -13.64
C SER A 294 -6.80 3.61 -12.70
N LEU A 295 -6.79 3.26 -11.41
CA LEU A 295 -5.97 3.95 -10.43
C LEU A 295 -4.48 3.66 -10.58
N GLN A 296 -4.13 2.60 -11.32
CA GLN A 296 -2.78 2.08 -11.48
C GLN A 296 -2.12 2.67 -12.73
N GLY A 297 -1.01 3.41 -12.57
CA GLY A 297 -0.27 3.98 -13.71
C GLY A 297 0.23 2.94 -14.72
N ASP A 298 0.52 1.70 -14.25
CA ASP A 298 0.96 0.62 -15.13
C ASP A 298 -0.13 0.17 -16.12
N ALA A 299 -1.39 0.61 -15.97
CA ALA A 299 -2.46 0.36 -16.93
C ALA A 299 -2.23 1.09 -18.27
N GLU A 300 -1.40 2.12 -18.28
CA GLU A 300 -1.01 2.88 -19.49
C GLU A 300 0.09 2.15 -20.30
N PHE A 301 0.62 1.03 -19.80
CA PHE A 301 1.71 0.31 -20.47
C PHE A 301 1.44 -0.08 -21.94
N PRO A 302 0.21 -0.49 -22.34
CA PRO A 302 -0.09 -0.75 -23.77
C PRO A 302 0.11 0.45 -24.67
N GLU A 303 -0.16 1.66 -24.19
CA GLU A 303 0.04 2.91 -24.96
C GLU A 303 1.53 3.17 -25.18
N LEU A 304 2.37 2.89 -24.18
CA LEU A 304 3.83 2.97 -24.33
C LEU A 304 4.40 1.96 -25.32
N LEU A 305 3.77 0.78 -25.43
CA LEU A 305 4.20 -0.24 -26.39
C LEU A 305 3.79 0.11 -27.85
N ALA A 306 2.82 1.01 -28.03
CA ALA A 306 2.31 1.43 -29.33
C ALA A 306 3.14 2.58 -29.94
N THR A 307 4.06 3.19 -29.19
CA THR A 307 4.95 4.27 -29.66
C THR A 307 6.26 3.74 -30.21
#